data_dd36429fad3134493102db12745fd98f
#
_entry.id   dd36429fad3134493102db12745fd98f
#
_cell.length_a   1.000
_cell.length_b   1.000
_cell.length_c   1.000
_cell.angle_alpha   90.00
_cell.angle_beta   90.00
_cell.angle_gamma   90.00
#
_symmetry.space_group_name_H-M   'P 1'
#
loop_
_entity.id
_entity.type
_entity.pdbx_description
1 polymer ?
#
loop_
_entity_poly.entity_id
_entity_poly.type
_entity_poly.pdbx_seq_one_letter_code
_entity_poly.pdbx_strand_id
1 'polypeptide(L)'
;MKKEKIRCAWCRNDPLLSEYHDKEWGKLIKDDNKLFERMTMEVFQAGLSWKLMLIKREAFNKAFAGFDIKKAAKFKEPQIRKLLDDKSIIRNKRKIYATIYNANAILEIQKEYGSFYNFIKKLDTNADLVKQLKKHFKFMGKETATCFLMGCGRIKAHHDKNCFLYK
;
A
#
# COMPACT_ATOMS: atom_id res chain seq x y z
N MET A 1 -31.70 -16.79 9.36
CA MET A 1 -30.55 -16.30 10.15
C MET A 1 -29.34 -16.23 9.23
N LYS A 2 -28.75 -15.03 9.01
CA LYS A 2 -27.48 -14.94 8.28
C LYS A 2 -26.38 -15.57 9.15
N LYS A 3 -25.75 -16.66 8.68
CA LYS A 3 -24.59 -17.23 9.37
C LYS A 3 -23.55 -16.14 9.57
N GLU A 4 -23.16 -15.90 10.81
CA GLU A 4 -22.11 -14.94 11.15
C GLU A 4 -20.81 -15.34 10.45
N LYS A 5 -20.20 -14.42 9.72
CA LYS A 5 -18.96 -14.67 8.99
C LYS A 5 -17.80 -14.73 9.97
N ILE A 6 -17.16 -15.89 10.09
CA ILE A 6 -15.91 -16.01 10.87
C ILE A 6 -14.78 -15.31 10.08
N ARG A 7 -14.13 -14.35 10.70
CA ARG A 7 -13.01 -13.58 10.13
C ARG A 7 -11.69 -13.96 10.81
N CYS A 8 -10.59 -13.53 10.19
CA CYS A 8 -9.27 -13.61 10.81
C CYS A 8 -9.23 -12.92 12.18
N ALA A 9 -8.46 -13.48 13.11
CA ALA A 9 -8.37 -12.95 14.48
C ALA A 9 -7.96 -11.48 14.56
N TRP A 10 -7.07 -11.04 13.66
CA TRP A 10 -6.54 -9.68 13.65
C TRP A 10 -7.59 -8.58 13.36
N CYS A 11 -8.74 -8.92 12.74
CA CYS A 11 -9.77 -7.94 12.37
C CYS A 11 -11.13 -8.18 13.05
N ARG A 12 -11.32 -9.32 13.72
CA ARG A 12 -12.64 -9.83 14.16
C ARG A 12 -13.47 -8.85 14.98
N ASN A 13 -12.83 -8.11 15.87
CA ASN A 13 -13.52 -7.25 16.84
C ASN A 13 -13.43 -5.75 16.49
N ASP A 14 -13.08 -5.44 15.26
CA ASP A 14 -12.90 -4.06 14.82
C ASP A 14 -13.64 -3.84 13.49
N PRO A 15 -14.67 -2.98 13.45
CA PRO A 15 -15.47 -2.76 12.23
C PRO A 15 -14.63 -2.27 11.05
N LEU A 16 -13.67 -1.36 11.29
CA LEU A 16 -12.82 -0.79 10.25
C LEU A 16 -11.87 -1.85 9.65
N LEU A 17 -11.24 -2.63 10.53
CA LEU A 17 -10.37 -3.74 10.09
C LEU A 17 -11.18 -4.85 9.42
N SER A 18 -12.39 -5.16 9.91
CA SER A 18 -13.28 -6.15 9.31
C SER A 18 -13.73 -5.74 7.91
N GLU A 19 -14.06 -4.48 7.71
CA GLU A 19 -14.42 -3.95 6.39
C GLU A 19 -13.25 -4.05 5.41
N TYR A 20 -12.06 -3.63 5.83
CA TYR A 20 -10.84 -3.76 5.04
C TYR A 20 -10.53 -5.22 4.68
N HIS A 21 -10.61 -6.14 5.67
CA HIS A 21 -10.41 -7.56 5.46
C HIS A 21 -11.39 -8.15 4.43
N ASP A 22 -12.67 -7.82 4.54
CA ASP A 22 -13.72 -8.39 3.69
C ASP A 22 -13.70 -7.82 2.27
N LYS A 23 -13.35 -6.54 2.13
CA LYS A 23 -13.51 -5.81 0.86
C LYS A 23 -12.21 -5.56 0.10
N GLU A 24 -11.06 -5.49 0.79
CA GLU A 24 -9.80 -5.06 0.18
C GLU A 24 -8.65 -6.04 0.32
N TRP A 25 -8.45 -6.64 1.51
CA TRP A 25 -7.31 -7.49 1.79
C TRP A 25 -7.22 -8.69 0.83
N GLY A 26 -6.10 -8.82 0.14
CA GLY A 26 -5.84 -9.92 -0.79
C GLY A 26 -6.59 -9.82 -2.12
N LYS A 27 -7.29 -8.71 -2.41
CA LYS A 27 -7.95 -8.50 -3.71
C LYS A 27 -7.02 -7.84 -4.70
N LEU A 28 -7.09 -8.31 -5.96
CA LEU A 28 -6.22 -7.84 -7.03
C LEU A 28 -6.49 -6.37 -7.36
N ILE A 29 -5.47 -5.54 -7.22
CA ILE A 29 -5.46 -4.13 -7.63
C ILE A 29 -4.74 -4.03 -8.97
N LYS A 30 -5.40 -3.44 -9.98
CA LYS A 30 -4.85 -3.21 -11.32
C LYS A 30 -4.58 -1.73 -11.61
N ASP A 31 -5.21 -0.83 -10.87
CA ASP A 31 -5.03 0.61 -11.01
C ASP A 31 -3.73 1.06 -10.35
N ASP A 32 -2.88 1.75 -11.11
CA ASP A 32 -1.55 2.14 -10.65
C ASP A 32 -1.58 3.17 -9.51
N ASN A 33 -2.56 4.10 -9.50
CA ASN A 33 -2.72 5.05 -8.41
C ASN A 33 -3.15 4.36 -7.10
N LYS A 34 -4.01 3.34 -7.20
CA LYS A 34 -4.38 2.50 -6.05
C LYS A 34 -3.23 1.60 -5.59
N LEU A 35 -2.39 1.12 -6.50
CA LEU A 35 -1.15 0.42 -6.14
C LEU A 35 -0.18 1.37 -5.42
N PHE A 36 -0.06 2.61 -5.88
CA PHE A 36 0.75 3.63 -5.23
C PHE A 36 0.20 4.02 -3.85
N GLU A 37 -1.12 4.16 -3.70
CA GLU A 37 -1.78 4.33 -2.40
C GLU A 37 -1.41 3.19 -1.46
N ARG A 38 -1.61 1.92 -1.90
CA ARG A 38 -1.29 0.74 -1.09
C ARG A 38 0.18 0.72 -0.68
N MET A 39 1.09 0.94 -1.62
CA MET A 39 2.52 1.01 -1.34
C MET A 39 2.86 2.09 -0.31
N THR A 40 2.29 3.28 -0.45
CA THR A 40 2.51 4.40 0.47
C THR A 40 2.01 4.05 1.88
N MET A 41 0.82 3.45 1.98
CA MET A 41 0.26 3.02 3.27
C MET A 41 1.16 1.98 3.96
N GLU A 42 1.71 1.00 3.23
CA GLU A 42 2.65 0.00 3.77
C GLU A 42 3.97 0.64 4.22
N VAL A 43 4.51 1.58 3.45
CA VAL A 43 5.72 2.33 3.83
C VAL A 43 5.51 3.09 5.15
N PHE A 44 4.37 3.76 5.31
CA PHE A 44 4.08 4.53 6.52
C PHE A 44 3.72 3.62 7.70
N GLN A 45 3.11 2.46 7.47
CA GLN A 45 2.72 1.51 8.50
C GLN A 45 3.92 0.90 9.24
N ALA A 46 5.08 0.80 8.63
CA ALA A 46 6.26 0.20 9.28
C ALA A 46 6.53 0.80 10.67
N GLY A 47 6.40 -0.04 11.70
CA GLY A 47 6.47 0.35 13.12
C GLY A 47 5.16 0.86 13.74
N LEU A 48 4.03 0.80 13.01
CA LEU A 48 2.71 1.27 13.44
C LEU A 48 1.64 0.20 13.18
N SER A 49 0.42 0.39 13.70
CA SER A 49 -0.70 -0.50 13.43
C SER A 49 -1.36 -0.20 12.09
N TRP A 50 -1.85 -1.25 11.41
CA TRP A 50 -2.63 -1.08 10.18
C TRP A 50 -3.93 -0.29 10.42
N LYS A 51 -4.56 -0.48 11.57
CA LYS A 51 -5.74 0.31 11.97
C LYS A 51 -5.46 1.81 11.95
N LEU A 52 -4.30 2.26 12.46
CA LEU A 52 -3.92 3.67 12.43
C LEU A 52 -3.80 4.18 10.99
N MET A 53 -3.25 3.37 10.10
CA MET A 53 -3.16 3.73 8.69
C MET A 53 -4.54 3.89 8.03
N LEU A 54 -5.48 2.98 8.32
CA LEU A 54 -6.85 3.09 7.82
C LEU A 54 -7.57 4.33 8.36
N ILE A 55 -7.40 4.67 9.64
CA ILE A 55 -7.96 5.90 10.23
C ILE A 55 -7.41 7.15 9.52
N LYS A 56 -6.13 7.15 9.19
CA LYS A 56 -5.46 8.29 8.55
C LYS A 56 -5.55 8.29 7.01
N ARG A 57 -6.14 7.26 6.41
CA ARG A 57 -6.16 7.05 4.95
C ARG A 57 -6.67 8.25 4.17
N GLU A 58 -7.78 8.85 4.62
CA GLU A 58 -8.36 10.02 3.97
C GLU A 58 -7.43 11.25 4.06
N ALA A 59 -6.78 11.44 5.20
CA ALA A 59 -5.79 12.51 5.37
C ALA A 59 -4.58 12.31 4.44
N PHE A 60 -4.07 11.08 4.34
CA PHE A 60 -3.01 10.73 3.39
C PHE A 60 -3.45 10.93 1.94
N ASN A 61 -4.68 10.57 1.60
CA ASN A 61 -5.24 10.78 0.27
C ASN A 61 -5.19 12.27 -0.12
N LYS A 62 -5.68 13.15 0.76
CA LYS A 62 -5.63 14.61 0.55
C LYS A 62 -4.20 15.13 0.48
N ALA A 63 -3.35 14.70 1.40
CA ALA A 63 -1.97 15.15 1.51
C ALA A 63 -1.12 14.80 0.27
N PHE A 64 -1.34 13.62 -0.32
CA PHE A 64 -0.64 13.16 -1.51
C PHE A 64 -1.44 13.31 -2.81
N ALA A 65 -2.27 14.37 -2.90
CA ALA A 65 -3.01 14.76 -4.11
C ALA A 65 -3.89 13.63 -4.70
N GLY A 66 -4.62 12.90 -3.85
CA GLY A 66 -5.47 11.78 -4.26
C GLY A 66 -4.67 10.53 -4.67
N PHE A 67 -3.43 10.42 -4.24
CA PHE A 67 -2.47 9.41 -4.71
C PHE A 67 -2.27 9.40 -6.23
N ASP A 68 -2.52 10.53 -6.89
CA ASP A 68 -2.15 10.73 -8.29
C ASP A 68 -0.63 10.70 -8.41
N ILE A 69 -0.09 9.66 -9.04
CA ILE A 69 1.35 9.42 -9.17
C ILE A 69 2.04 10.61 -9.85
N LYS A 70 1.44 11.15 -10.92
CA LYS A 70 2.03 12.27 -11.69
C LYS A 70 2.10 13.55 -10.86
N LYS A 71 1.11 13.80 -10.01
CA LYS A 71 1.09 14.95 -9.10
C LYS A 71 2.06 14.76 -7.94
N ALA A 72 2.02 13.61 -7.27
CA ALA A 72 2.90 13.30 -6.15
C ALA A 72 4.39 13.32 -6.55
N ALA A 73 4.73 12.80 -7.74
CA ALA A 73 6.09 12.83 -8.27
C ALA A 73 6.65 14.25 -8.48
N LYS A 74 5.79 15.24 -8.66
CA LYS A 74 6.18 16.66 -8.86
C LYS A 74 6.30 17.46 -7.57
N PHE A 75 6.07 16.87 -6.41
CA PHE A 75 6.18 17.59 -5.14
C PHE A 75 7.61 18.10 -4.93
N LYS A 76 7.71 19.39 -4.57
CA LYS A 76 8.93 20.12 -4.27
C LYS A 76 8.92 20.60 -2.83
N GLU A 77 9.96 21.29 -2.39
CA GLU A 77 10.10 21.77 -1.02
C GLU A 77 8.84 22.45 -0.43
N PRO A 78 8.09 23.30 -1.17
CA PRO A 78 6.88 23.90 -0.60
C PRO A 78 5.81 22.88 -0.22
N GLN A 79 5.57 21.84 -1.06
CA GLN A 79 4.64 20.74 -0.76
C GLN A 79 5.16 19.86 0.36
N ILE A 80 6.46 19.56 0.36
CA ILE A 80 7.10 18.74 1.39
C ILE A 80 6.99 19.42 2.76
N ARG A 81 7.21 20.74 2.86
CA ARG A 81 7.01 21.50 4.10
C ARG A 81 5.57 21.40 4.59
N LYS A 82 4.58 21.56 3.71
CA LYS A 82 3.17 21.36 4.07
C LYS A 82 2.91 19.97 4.64
N LEU A 83 3.49 18.91 4.06
CA LEU A 83 3.37 17.54 4.57
C LEU A 83 4.03 17.37 5.95
N LEU A 84 5.16 18.03 6.19
CA LEU A 84 5.85 18.00 7.48
C LEU A 84 5.10 18.75 8.58
N ASP A 85 4.30 19.75 8.22
CA ASP A 85 3.48 20.54 9.14
C ASP A 85 2.09 19.94 9.37
N ASP A 86 1.65 19.03 8.48
CA ASP A 86 0.31 18.42 8.53
C ASP A 86 0.19 17.38 9.66
N LYS A 87 -0.45 17.77 10.77
CA LYS A 87 -0.69 16.90 11.93
C LYS A 87 -1.68 15.77 11.66
N SER A 88 -2.43 15.83 10.57
CA SER A 88 -3.39 14.77 10.20
C SER A 88 -2.72 13.50 9.69
N ILE A 89 -1.49 13.61 9.15
CA ILE A 89 -0.69 12.47 8.67
C ILE A 89 0.47 12.13 9.63
N ILE A 90 1.20 11.07 9.31
CA ILE A 90 2.44 10.71 10.01
C ILE A 90 3.58 11.52 9.42
N ARG A 91 4.11 12.50 10.18
CA ARG A 91 5.12 13.46 9.74
C ARG A 91 6.54 12.90 9.76
N ASN A 92 6.75 11.79 9.10
CA ASN A 92 8.07 11.18 8.97
C ASN A 92 8.76 11.69 7.70
N LYS A 93 9.74 12.58 7.85
CA LYS A 93 10.48 13.20 6.74
C LYS A 93 11.02 12.16 5.75
N ARG A 94 11.67 11.11 6.23
CA ARG A 94 12.28 10.08 5.38
C ARG A 94 11.23 9.33 4.56
N LYS A 95 10.07 9.02 5.15
CA LYS A 95 8.97 8.33 4.46
C LYS A 95 8.26 9.24 3.46
N ILE A 96 8.13 10.53 3.75
CA ILE A 96 7.61 11.54 2.80
C ILE A 96 8.48 11.61 1.55
N TYR A 97 9.79 11.79 1.72
CA TYR A 97 10.72 11.80 0.57
C TYR A 97 10.73 10.48 -0.19
N ALA A 98 10.66 9.36 0.53
CA ALA A 98 10.57 8.04 -0.09
C ALA A 98 9.31 7.88 -0.94
N THR A 99 8.17 8.40 -0.49
CA THR A 99 6.91 8.35 -1.25
C THR A 99 7.04 9.13 -2.57
N ILE A 100 7.64 10.31 -2.55
CA ILE A 100 7.86 11.12 -3.76
C ILE A 100 8.86 10.40 -4.70
N TYR A 101 9.93 9.85 -4.16
CA TYR A 101 10.86 9.02 -4.91
C TYR A 101 10.14 7.82 -5.56
N ASN A 102 9.32 7.12 -4.81
CA ASN A 102 8.58 5.94 -5.28
C ASN A 102 7.58 6.31 -6.39
N ALA A 103 6.92 7.48 -6.30
CA ALA A 103 6.08 7.99 -7.38
C ALA A 103 6.88 8.19 -8.68
N ASN A 104 8.07 8.79 -8.61
CA ASN A 104 8.95 8.95 -9.77
C ASN A 104 9.42 7.59 -10.31
N ALA A 105 9.78 6.65 -9.44
CA ALA A 105 10.16 5.30 -9.86
C ALA A 105 9.02 4.57 -10.61
N ILE A 106 7.77 4.74 -10.15
CA ILE A 106 6.61 4.19 -10.86
C ILE A 106 6.46 4.82 -12.24
N LEU A 107 6.67 6.13 -12.40
CA LEU A 107 6.61 6.77 -13.72
C LEU A 107 7.66 6.21 -14.69
N GLU A 108 8.87 5.92 -14.23
CA GLU A 108 9.88 5.26 -15.08
C GLU A 108 9.47 3.82 -15.45
N ILE A 109 8.95 3.07 -14.48
CA ILE A 109 8.41 1.72 -14.74
C ILE A 109 7.26 1.77 -15.76
N GLN A 110 6.37 2.76 -15.69
CA GLN A 110 5.27 2.92 -16.63
C GLN A 110 5.76 3.16 -18.07
N LYS A 111 6.88 3.86 -18.26
CA LYS A 111 7.49 4.06 -19.59
C LYS A 111 7.97 2.74 -20.21
N GLU A 112 8.53 1.86 -19.38
CA GLU A 112 9.11 0.58 -19.83
C GLU A 112 8.05 -0.52 -19.99
N TYR A 113 7.11 -0.62 -19.02
CA TYR A 113 6.16 -1.74 -18.92
C TYR A 113 4.72 -1.35 -19.30
N GLY A 114 4.46 -0.08 -19.60
CA GLY A 114 3.12 0.47 -19.89
C GLY A 114 2.32 0.78 -18.62
N SER A 115 2.50 0.01 -17.54
CA SER A 115 1.89 0.27 -16.21
C SER A 115 2.71 -0.36 -15.09
N PHE A 116 2.53 0.12 -13.87
CA PHE A 116 3.11 -0.49 -12.68
C PHE A 116 2.50 -1.89 -12.43
N TYR A 117 1.20 -2.04 -12.70
CA TYR A 117 0.56 -3.35 -12.66
C TYR A 117 1.21 -4.36 -13.60
N ASN A 118 1.50 -3.99 -14.84
CA ASN A 118 2.16 -4.86 -15.81
C ASN A 118 3.55 -5.29 -15.34
N PHE A 119 4.32 -4.37 -14.76
CA PHE A 119 5.61 -4.69 -14.15
C PHE A 119 5.48 -5.76 -13.07
N ILE A 120 4.56 -5.57 -12.12
CA ILE A 120 4.33 -6.55 -11.05
C ILE A 120 3.84 -7.89 -11.64
N LYS A 121 2.98 -7.85 -12.66
CA LYS A 121 2.42 -9.05 -13.29
C LYS A 121 3.47 -9.88 -14.03
N LYS A 122 4.47 -9.23 -14.64
CA LYS A 122 5.48 -9.89 -15.48
C LYS A 122 6.46 -10.77 -14.69
N LEU A 123 6.62 -10.52 -13.40
CA LEU A 123 7.58 -11.26 -12.56
C LEU A 123 6.97 -12.58 -12.07
N ASP A 124 7.67 -13.68 -12.29
CA ASP A 124 7.10 -15.03 -12.13
C ASP A 124 7.07 -15.50 -10.67
N THR A 125 8.10 -15.19 -9.88
CA THR A 125 8.21 -15.66 -8.51
C THR A 125 8.03 -14.57 -7.46
N ASN A 126 7.54 -14.97 -6.27
CA ASN A 126 7.43 -14.04 -5.13
C ASN A 126 8.80 -13.50 -4.69
N ALA A 127 9.85 -14.32 -4.79
CA ALA A 127 11.21 -13.89 -4.47
C ALA A 127 11.71 -12.81 -5.43
N ASP A 128 11.46 -12.96 -6.73
CA ASP A 128 11.82 -11.96 -7.73
C ASP A 128 11.04 -10.66 -7.54
N LEU A 129 9.75 -10.76 -7.24
CA LEU A 129 8.91 -9.61 -6.91
C LEU A 129 9.47 -8.80 -5.75
N VAL A 130 9.79 -9.45 -4.63
CA VAL A 130 10.36 -8.79 -3.45
C VAL A 130 11.71 -8.15 -3.80
N LYS A 131 12.57 -8.87 -4.53
CA LYS A 131 13.89 -8.38 -4.96
C LYS A 131 13.76 -7.13 -5.86
N GLN A 132 12.87 -7.15 -6.83
CA GLN A 132 12.64 -6.03 -7.73
C GLN A 132 12.01 -4.83 -7.01
N LEU A 133 11.02 -5.04 -6.14
CA LEU A 133 10.45 -3.97 -5.35
C LEU A 133 11.51 -3.30 -4.46
N LYS A 134 12.38 -4.09 -3.80
CA LYS A 134 13.49 -3.56 -3.00
C LYS A 134 14.49 -2.77 -3.85
N LYS A 135 14.74 -3.19 -5.09
CA LYS A 135 15.67 -2.53 -6.02
C LYS A 135 15.16 -1.16 -6.48
N HIS A 136 13.87 -1.08 -6.82
CA HIS A 136 13.28 0.11 -7.45
C HIS A 136 12.75 1.13 -6.44
N PHE A 137 12.34 0.70 -5.25
CA PHE A 137 11.60 1.53 -4.30
C PHE A 137 12.30 1.71 -2.96
N LYS A 138 12.07 2.86 -2.33
CA LYS A 138 12.53 3.16 -0.98
C LYS A 138 11.56 2.58 0.05
N PHE A 139 12.07 2.16 1.21
CA PHE A 139 11.32 1.52 2.30
C PHE A 139 10.57 0.24 1.90
N MET A 140 10.96 -0.41 0.80
CA MET A 140 10.39 -1.68 0.34
C MET A 140 11.32 -2.85 0.66
N GLY A 141 11.68 -2.99 1.95
CA GLY A 141 12.36 -4.19 2.45
C GLY A 141 11.46 -5.43 2.35
N LYS A 142 12.01 -6.61 2.65
CA LYS A 142 11.32 -7.91 2.48
C LYS A 142 9.92 -7.91 3.08
N GLU A 143 9.77 -7.49 4.34
CA GLU A 143 8.49 -7.49 5.06
C GLU A 143 7.48 -6.53 4.40
N THR A 144 7.87 -5.27 4.18
CA THR A 144 6.99 -4.26 3.55
C THR A 144 6.58 -4.67 2.14
N ALA A 145 7.50 -5.20 1.34
CA ALA A 145 7.22 -5.68 -0.01
C ALA A 145 6.25 -6.88 0.01
N THR A 146 6.44 -7.83 0.94
CA THR A 146 5.54 -8.98 1.08
C THR A 146 4.14 -8.54 1.49
N CYS A 147 4.01 -7.64 2.48
CA CYS A 147 2.72 -7.08 2.90
C CYS A 147 2.04 -6.32 1.76
N PHE A 148 2.78 -5.50 1.01
CA PHE A 148 2.27 -4.83 -0.18
C PHE A 148 1.72 -5.82 -1.22
N LEU A 149 2.47 -6.88 -1.54
CA LEU A 149 2.07 -7.88 -2.53
C LEU A 149 0.85 -8.68 -2.09
N MET A 150 0.74 -9.03 -0.81
CA MET A 150 -0.47 -9.63 -0.24
C MET A 150 -1.64 -8.65 -0.26
N GLY A 151 -1.42 -7.41 0.18
CA GLY A 151 -2.46 -6.38 0.26
C GLY A 151 -3.04 -6.00 -1.10
N CYS A 152 -2.24 -6.04 -2.16
CA CYS A 152 -2.71 -5.77 -3.52
C CYS A 152 -3.15 -7.04 -4.29
N GLY A 153 -3.18 -8.21 -3.64
CA GLY A 153 -3.67 -9.46 -4.23
C GLY A 153 -2.74 -10.07 -5.28
N ARG A 154 -1.46 -9.66 -5.34
CA ARG A 154 -0.50 -10.25 -6.29
C ARG A 154 0.04 -11.59 -5.80
N ILE A 155 0.17 -11.75 -4.49
CA ILE A 155 0.43 -13.02 -3.84
C ILE A 155 -0.72 -13.37 -2.89
N LYS A 156 -0.87 -14.64 -2.57
CA LYS A 156 -1.97 -15.11 -1.71
C LYS A 156 -1.87 -14.47 -0.33
N ALA A 157 -2.95 -13.82 0.10
CA ALA A 157 -3.08 -13.31 1.45
C ALA A 157 -3.26 -14.47 2.45
N HIS A 158 -2.64 -14.37 3.62
CA HIS A 158 -2.78 -15.36 4.66
C HIS A 158 -4.08 -15.12 5.45
N HIS A 159 -5.01 -16.09 5.36
CA HIS A 159 -6.21 -16.11 6.17
C HIS A 159 -6.14 -17.23 7.20
N ASP A 160 -6.74 -17.02 8.38
CA ASP A 160 -6.91 -18.07 9.39
C ASP A 160 -7.74 -19.22 8.82
N LYS A 161 -7.43 -20.47 9.21
CA LYS A 161 -8.11 -21.67 8.69
C LYS A 161 -9.64 -21.63 8.79
N ASN A 162 -10.15 -20.97 9.83
CA ASN A 162 -11.60 -20.83 10.05
C ASN A 162 -12.19 -19.58 9.40
N CYS A 163 -11.39 -18.76 8.72
CA CYS A 163 -11.87 -17.54 8.07
C CYS A 163 -12.71 -17.91 6.83
N PHE A 164 -13.82 -17.21 6.61
CA PHE A 164 -14.69 -17.43 5.45
C PHE A 164 -14.00 -17.13 4.09
N LEU A 165 -12.86 -16.44 4.10
CA LEU A 165 -12.02 -16.17 2.93
C LEU A 165 -10.84 -17.15 2.79
N TYR A 166 -10.68 -18.10 3.73
CA TYR A 166 -9.65 -19.12 3.62
C TYR A 166 -9.89 -20.00 2.38
N LYS A 167 -8.88 -20.13 1.50
CA LYS A 167 -8.90 -20.96 0.29
C LYS A 167 -7.65 -21.84 0.22
#